data_1a0e7da4fa16d36ce024d78c3343b8dc
#
_entry.id   1a0e7da4fa16d36ce024d78c3343b8dc
#
_cell.length_a   1.000
_cell.length_b   1.000
_cell.length_c   1.000
_cell.angle_alpha   90.00
_cell.angle_beta   90.00
_cell.angle_gamma   90.00
#
_symmetry.space_group_name_H-M   'P 1'
#
loop_
_entity.id
_entity.type
_entity.pdbx_description
1 polymer ?
#
loop_
_entity_poly.entity_id
_entity_poly.type
_entity_poly.pdbx_seq_one_letter_code
_entity_poly.pdbx_strand_id
1 'polypeptide(L)' 'GIFKCPFYSRDYRDYLNCEGAQVKLPKEELDEYTRRYCANEEWRHCPIARALTLHYERTENR' A
#
# COMPACT_ATOMS: atom_id res chain seq x y z
N GLY A 1 4.81 4.03 14.19
CA GLY A 1 5.52 3.44 13.11
C GLY A 1 5.86 4.42 12.01
N ILE A 2 6.73 3.99 11.13
CA ILE A 2 7.18 4.81 10.00
C ILE A 2 6.23 4.73 8.80
N PHE A 3 5.34 3.75 8.80
CA PHE A 3 4.40 3.58 7.71
C PHE A 3 3.05 4.17 8.05
N LYS A 4 2.49 4.94 7.14
CA LYS A 4 1.22 5.62 7.33
C LYS A 4 0.04 4.88 6.69
N CYS A 5 0.31 4.05 5.69
CA CYS A 5 -0.73 3.32 4.98
C CYS A 5 -1.34 2.25 5.87
N PRO A 6 -2.67 2.27 6.10
CA PRO A 6 -3.32 1.27 6.95
C PRO A 6 -3.37 -0.11 6.32
N PHE A 7 -3.16 -0.22 5.03
CA PHE A 7 -3.19 -1.52 4.32
C PHE A 7 -1.83 -2.18 4.23
N TYR A 8 -0.78 -1.47 4.59
CA TYR A 8 0.57 -2.03 4.57
C TYR A 8 0.67 -3.16 5.58
N SER A 9 1.23 -4.29 5.14
CA SER A 9 1.42 -5.45 6.00
C SER A 9 2.89 -5.68 6.30
N ARG A 10 3.69 -5.97 5.28
CA ARG A 10 5.10 -6.31 5.45
C ARG A 10 5.86 -6.05 4.17
N ASP A 11 7.12 -5.65 4.28
CA ASP A 11 7.98 -5.51 3.12
C ASP A 11 9.11 -6.55 3.16
N TYR A 12 9.52 -6.94 1.98
CA TYR A 12 10.62 -7.87 1.76
C TYR A 12 11.63 -7.22 0.83
N ARG A 13 12.63 -7.99 0.40
CA ARG A 13 13.72 -7.43 -0.38
C ARG A 13 13.27 -6.88 -1.75
N ASP A 14 12.43 -7.59 -2.44
CA ASP A 14 12.00 -7.25 -3.80
C ASP A 14 10.49 -7.19 -3.98
N TYR A 15 9.75 -7.18 -2.87
CA TYR A 15 8.32 -7.01 -2.91
C TYR A 15 7.79 -6.55 -1.56
N LEU A 16 6.59 -6.00 -1.57
CA LEU A 16 5.87 -5.69 -0.34
C LEU A 16 4.47 -6.26 -0.40
N ASN A 17 3.95 -6.60 0.76
CA ASN A 17 2.59 -7.10 0.90
C ASN A 17 1.71 -6.00 1.48
N CYS A 18 0.59 -5.78 0.81
CA CYS A 18 -0.51 -4.99 1.33
C CYS A 18 -1.69 -5.93 1.53
N GLU A 19 -2.70 -5.50 2.25
CA GLU A 19 -3.88 -6.32 2.46
C GLU A 19 -4.50 -6.71 1.10
N GLY A 20 -4.46 -7.99 0.79
CA GLY A 20 -5.04 -8.51 -0.43
C GLY A 20 -4.24 -8.27 -1.70
N ALA A 21 -3.02 -7.75 -1.59
CA ALA A 21 -2.22 -7.42 -2.77
C ALA A 21 -0.73 -7.55 -2.48
N GLN A 22 0.04 -7.60 -3.56
CA GLN A 22 1.48 -7.70 -3.48
C GLN A 22 2.11 -6.82 -4.57
N VAL A 23 3.12 -6.03 -4.21
CA VAL A 23 3.84 -5.17 -5.15
C VAL A 23 5.24 -5.73 -5.34
N LYS A 24 5.56 -6.14 -6.56
CA LYS A 24 6.88 -6.66 -6.90
C LYS A 24 7.61 -5.67 -7.80
N LEU A 25 8.72 -5.14 -7.31
CA LEU A 25 9.56 -4.21 -8.03
C LEU A 25 11.02 -4.46 -7.66
N PRO A 26 11.97 -4.08 -8.52
CA PRO A 26 13.37 -4.07 -8.11
C PRO A 26 13.53 -3.27 -6.82
N LYS A 27 14.51 -3.66 -5.99
CA LYS A 27 14.64 -3.08 -4.66
C LYS A 27 14.67 -1.55 -4.65
N GLU A 28 15.40 -0.95 -5.58
CA GLU A 28 15.50 0.51 -5.64
C GLU A 28 14.15 1.17 -5.91
N GLU A 29 13.39 0.60 -6.84
CA GLU A 29 12.06 1.10 -7.15
C GLU A 29 11.07 0.83 -6.02
N LEU A 30 11.23 -0.30 -5.36
CA LEU A 30 10.39 -0.65 -4.23
C LEU A 30 10.59 0.31 -3.06
N ASP A 31 11.84 0.66 -2.77
CA ASP A 31 12.17 1.62 -1.72
C ASP A 31 11.57 2.99 -2.04
N GLU A 32 11.65 3.40 -3.31
CA GLU A 32 11.06 4.67 -3.74
C GLU A 32 9.54 4.64 -3.62
N TYR A 33 8.91 3.55 -4.02
CA TYR A 33 7.46 3.37 -3.90
C TYR A 33 7.03 3.48 -2.45
N THR A 34 7.75 2.81 -1.57
CA THR A 34 7.44 2.82 -0.14
C THR A 34 7.54 4.23 0.43
N ARG A 35 8.60 4.96 0.10
CA ARG A 35 8.76 6.33 0.57
C ARG A 35 7.70 7.26 0.00
N ARG A 36 7.31 7.03 -1.25
CA ARG A 36 6.35 7.90 -1.93
C ARG A 36 4.93 7.73 -1.40
N TYR A 37 4.52 6.50 -1.14
CA TYR A 37 3.14 6.21 -0.76
C TYR A 37 3.00 5.67 0.66
N CYS A 38 3.72 4.62 0.99
CA CYS A 38 3.44 3.87 2.21
C CYS A 38 3.85 4.60 3.48
N ALA A 39 4.88 5.42 3.42
CA ALA A 39 5.47 6.07 4.59
C ALA A 39 5.03 7.53 4.79
N ASN A 40 4.04 7.99 4.05
CA ASN A 40 3.55 9.36 4.18
C ASN A 40 2.06 9.45 3.86
N GLU A 41 1.50 10.66 3.91
CA GLU A 41 0.08 10.88 3.70
C GLU A 41 -0.38 10.61 2.26
N GLU A 42 0.57 10.44 1.33
CA GLU A 42 0.25 10.15 -0.07
C GLU A 42 -0.21 8.71 -0.29
N TRP A 43 -0.27 7.88 0.75
CA TRP A 43 -0.78 6.52 0.63
C TRP A 43 -2.17 6.47 0.01
N ARG A 44 -2.93 7.54 0.16
CA ARG A 44 -4.29 7.63 -0.40
C ARG A 44 -4.29 7.63 -1.92
N HIS A 45 -3.18 8.01 -2.54
CA HIS A 45 -3.03 8.03 -3.99
C HIS A 45 -2.50 6.72 -4.55
N CYS A 46 -2.07 5.79 -3.71
CA CYS A 46 -1.64 4.48 -4.16
C CYS A 46 -2.84 3.73 -4.77
N PRO A 47 -2.70 3.19 -6.00
CA PRO A 47 -3.81 2.48 -6.64
C PRO A 47 -4.37 1.32 -5.81
N ILE A 48 -3.50 0.61 -5.10
CA ILE A 48 -3.91 -0.50 -4.24
C ILE A 48 -4.75 0.01 -3.08
N ALA A 49 -4.30 1.05 -2.41
CA ALA A 49 -5.03 1.64 -1.29
C ALA A 49 -6.37 2.20 -1.74
N ARG A 50 -6.42 2.81 -2.92
CA ARG A 50 -7.68 3.33 -3.47
C ARG A 50 -8.66 2.20 -3.75
N ALA A 51 -8.19 1.10 -4.35
CA ALA A 51 -9.05 -0.04 -4.63
C ALA A 51 -9.59 -0.68 -3.36
N LEU A 52 -8.74 -0.82 -2.34
CA LEU A 52 -9.16 -1.39 -1.06
C LEU A 52 -10.16 -0.48 -0.34
N THR A 53 -9.92 0.81 -0.37
CA THR A 53 -10.83 1.79 0.23
C THR A 53 -12.22 1.69 -0.40
N LEU A 54 -12.28 1.64 -1.72
CA LEU A 54 -13.55 1.50 -2.44
C LEU A 54 -14.24 0.17 -2.10
N HIS A 55 -13.46 -0.89 -2.00
CA HIS A 55 -14.01 -2.20 -1.64
C HIS A 55 -14.68 -2.16 -0.28
N TYR A 56 -14.03 -1.59 0.72
CA TYR A 56 -14.57 -1.51 2.07
C TYR A 56 -15.79 -0.59 2.14
N GLU A 57 -15.78 0.51 1.43
CA GLU A 57 -16.94 1.40 1.37
C GLU A 57 -18.17 0.68 0.82
N ARG A 58 -17.98 -0.10 -0.25
CA ARG A 58 -19.08 -0.86 -0.85
C ARG A 58 -19.60 -1.93 0.10
N THR A 59 -18.72 -2.55 0.85
CA THR A 59 -19.09 -3.61 1.78
C THR A 59 -19.85 -3.05 2.98
N GLU A 60 -19.43 -1.89 3.46
CA GLU A 60 -20.07 -1.26 4.62
C GLU A 60 -21.44 -0.66 4.31
N ASN A 61 -21.68 -0.31 3.06
CA ASN A 61 -22.91 0.37 2.65
C ASN A 61 -24.04 -0.59 2.25
N ARG A 62 -23.97 -1.81 2.69
CA ARG A 62 -25.05 -2.77 2.44
C ARG A 62 -26.17 -2.63 3.43
#